data_c67b6b8b27007a1a376f6c888207b057
#
_entry.id   c67b6b8b27007a1a376f6c888207b057
#
_cell.length_a   1.000
_cell.length_b   1.000
_cell.length_c   1.000
_cell.angle_alpha   90.00
_cell.angle_beta   90.00
_cell.angle_gamma   90.00
#
_symmetry.space_group_name_H-M   'P 1'
#
loop_
_entity.id
_entity.type
_entity.pdbx_description
1 polymer ?
#
loop_
_entity_poly.entity_id
_entity_poly.type
_entity_poly.pdbx_seq_one_letter_code
_entity_poly.pdbx_strand_id
1 'polypeptide(L)'
;MMEKYLNEAIIGNQRMLATFSYKGEMLRLSYPNKDNRQYLKYYKTGVKINDSDLIYLHEDINNTYLQYYDTDTNILNTEITNTYFNLKILQTDFVTIKEDILVKKYT
;
A
#
# COMPACT_ATOMS: atom_id res chain seq x y z
N MET A 1 9.43 -18.70 -3.88
CA MET A 1 10.24 -17.57 -3.52
C MET A 1 9.41 -16.48 -2.90
N MET A 2 10.00 -15.71 -2.09
CA MET A 2 9.34 -14.73 -1.22
C MET A 2 9.11 -13.39 -1.89
N GLU A 3 8.83 -13.37 -3.18
CA GLU A 3 8.73 -12.10 -3.90
C GLU A 3 7.72 -11.15 -3.32
N LYS A 4 6.62 -11.66 -2.77
CA LYS A 4 5.62 -10.79 -2.19
C LYS A 4 6.12 -10.02 -0.97
N TYR A 5 7.27 -10.40 -0.42
CA TYR A 5 7.85 -9.72 0.73
C TYR A 5 8.97 -8.76 0.36
N LEU A 6 9.29 -8.65 -0.93
CA LEU A 6 10.27 -7.68 -1.38
C LEU A 6 9.66 -6.29 -1.42
N ASN A 7 10.46 -5.29 -1.04
CA ASN A 7 10.05 -3.90 -1.10
C ASN A 7 10.18 -3.42 -2.55
N GLU A 8 9.07 -3.13 -3.19
CA GLU A 8 9.07 -2.71 -4.60
C GLU A 8 8.83 -1.23 -4.79
N ALA A 9 8.26 -0.54 -3.80
CA ALA A 9 8.00 0.88 -3.89
C ALA A 9 8.27 1.54 -2.55
N ILE A 10 8.71 2.80 -2.59
CA ILE A 10 9.08 3.56 -1.41
C ILE A 10 8.47 4.95 -1.50
N ILE A 11 7.88 5.41 -0.40
CA ILE A 11 7.46 6.79 -0.24
C ILE A 11 8.02 7.34 1.07
N GLY A 12 8.22 8.65 1.12
CA GLY A 12 8.77 9.25 2.33
C GLY A 12 9.04 10.73 2.20
N ASN A 13 9.49 11.33 3.32
CA ASN A 13 9.79 12.75 3.40
C ASN A 13 11.13 13.03 4.09
N GLN A 14 12.06 12.11 4.06
CA GLN A 14 13.36 12.14 4.74
C GLN A 14 13.31 11.71 6.21
N ARG A 15 12.18 11.87 6.88
CA ARG A 15 12.02 11.46 8.28
C ARG A 15 11.21 10.18 8.37
N MET A 16 10.08 10.13 7.67
CA MET A 16 9.21 8.96 7.64
C MET A 16 9.37 8.25 6.32
N LEU A 17 9.53 6.94 6.37
CA LEU A 17 9.71 6.11 5.18
C LEU A 17 8.78 4.91 5.26
N ALA A 18 8.04 4.68 4.19
CA ALA A 18 7.18 3.50 4.07
C ALA A 18 7.54 2.74 2.80
N THR A 19 7.56 1.41 2.89
CA THR A 19 7.82 0.58 1.72
C THR A 19 6.63 -0.34 1.47
N PHE A 20 6.42 -0.66 0.20
CA PHE A 20 5.25 -1.40 -0.26
C PHE A 20 5.65 -2.53 -1.19
N SER A 21 4.86 -3.60 -1.20
CA SER A 21 4.98 -4.63 -2.22
C SER A 21 4.33 -4.14 -3.53
N TYR A 22 4.54 -4.91 -4.60
CA TYR A 22 3.90 -4.57 -5.89
C TYR A 22 2.37 -4.63 -5.81
N LYS A 23 1.83 -5.25 -4.79
CA LYS A 23 0.37 -5.32 -4.56
C LYS A 23 -0.15 -4.13 -3.79
N GLY A 24 0.73 -3.24 -3.31
CA GLY A 24 0.33 -2.13 -2.48
C GLY A 24 0.25 -2.46 -1.00
N GLU A 25 0.76 -3.62 -0.58
CA GLU A 25 0.84 -3.97 0.84
C GLU A 25 1.95 -3.17 1.49
N MET A 26 1.64 -2.48 2.59
CA MET A 26 2.67 -1.75 3.33
C MET A 26 3.50 -2.74 4.13
N LEU A 27 4.80 -2.78 3.86
CA LEU A 27 5.70 -3.76 4.45
C LEU A 27 6.53 -3.20 5.60
N ARG A 28 6.93 -1.95 5.52
CA ARG A 28 7.74 -1.31 6.56
C ARG A 28 7.33 0.14 6.72
N LEU A 29 7.44 0.64 7.94
CA LEU A 29 7.24 2.03 8.27
C LEU A 29 8.32 2.43 9.28
N SER A 30 9.22 3.32 8.89
CA SER A 30 10.35 3.76 9.71
C SER A 30 10.26 5.24 10.02
N TYR A 31 10.65 5.61 11.23
CA TYR A 31 10.63 6.99 11.70
C TYR A 31 11.63 7.12 12.88
N PRO A 32 12.40 8.19 13.00
CA PRO A 32 12.46 9.41 12.17
C PRO A 32 13.32 9.28 10.92
N ASN A 33 13.90 8.12 10.61
CA ASN A 33 14.58 7.90 9.34
C ASN A 33 14.66 6.39 9.09
N LYS A 34 15.16 6.00 7.90
CA LYS A 34 15.16 4.61 7.48
C LYS A 34 15.99 3.68 8.36
N ASP A 35 16.95 4.24 9.09
CA ASP A 35 17.86 3.45 9.92
C ASP A 35 17.35 3.32 11.36
N ASN A 36 16.24 3.97 11.66
CA ASN A 36 15.65 3.92 12.99
C ASN A 36 14.60 2.82 13.11
N ARG A 37 13.91 2.82 14.25
CA ARG A 37 12.95 1.78 14.56
C ARG A 37 11.88 1.65 13.49
N GLN A 38 11.62 0.41 13.12
CA GLN A 38 10.51 0.05 12.25
C GLN A 38 9.26 -0.11 13.13
N TYR A 39 8.20 0.66 12.82
CA TYR A 39 7.00 0.72 13.65
C TYR A 39 5.86 -0.18 13.17
N LEU A 40 5.94 -0.65 11.93
CA LEU A 40 4.88 -1.48 11.39
C LEU A 40 5.18 -2.94 11.62
N LYS A 41 4.36 -3.58 12.42
CA LYS A 41 4.48 -5.01 12.67
C LYS A 41 3.52 -5.79 11.76
N TYR A 42 2.36 -5.20 11.51
CA TYR A 42 1.28 -5.91 10.83
C TYR A 42 0.26 -4.90 10.33
N TYR A 43 -0.12 -5.02 9.06
CA TYR A 43 -1.13 -4.15 8.48
C TYR A 43 -1.87 -4.88 7.36
N LYS A 44 -3.20 -4.92 7.45
CA LYS A 44 -4.04 -5.51 6.40
C LYS A 44 -5.29 -4.67 6.20
N THR A 45 -5.80 -4.68 4.97
CA THR A 45 -7.04 -4.01 4.61
C THR A 45 -8.09 -5.06 4.33
N GLY A 46 -9.20 -4.99 5.04
CA GLY A 46 -10.34 -5.88 4.83
C GLY A 46 -11.41 -5.22 4.00
N VAL A 47 -12.08 -6.00 3.15
CA VAL A 47 -13.16 -5.52 2.31
C VAL A 47 -14.34 -6.47 2.45
N LYS A 48 -15.54 -5.90 2.60
CA LYS A 48 -16.77 -6.66 2.62
C LYS A 48 -17.70 -6.09 1.56
N ILE A 49 -18.18 -6.93 0.67
CA ILE A 49 -19.04 -6.53 -0.44
C ILE A 49 -20.43 -7.06 -0.17
N ASN A 50 -21.37 -6.14 0.09
CA ASN A 50 -22.74 -6.48 0.46
C ASN A 50 -22.74 -7.45 1.65
N ASP A 51 -23.30 -8.64 1.50
CA ASP A 51 -23.36 -9.63 2.57
C ASP A 51 -22.28 -10.71 2.46
N SER A 52 -21.24 -10.45 1.67
CA SER A 52 -20.18 -11.43 1.52
C SER A 52 -19.35 -11.54 2.81
N ASP A 53 -18.53 -12.59 2.87
CA ASP A 53 -17.54 -12.69 3.95
C ASP A 53 -16.49 -11.61 3.77
N LEU A 54 -15.81 -11.29 4.86
CA LEU A 54 -14.69 -10.36 4.83
C LEU A 54 -13.53 -10.98 4.04
N ILE A 55 -12.98 -10.22 3.10
CA ILE A 55 -11.77 -10.62 2.38
C ILE A 55 -10.67 -9.60 2.65
N TYR A 56 -9.43 -10.06 2.65
CA TYR A 56 -8.29 -9.16 2.75
C TYR A 56 -7.88 -8.71 1.36
N LEU A 57 -7.90 -7.39 1.16
CA LEU A 57 -7.77 -6.78 -0.16
C LEU A 57 -6.58 -7.29 -0.97
N HIS A 58 -5.44 -7.45 -0.34
CA HIS A 58 -4.20 -7.79 -1.03
C HIS A 58 -3.91 -9.29 -1.08
N GLU A 59 -4.86 -10.13 -0.68
CA GLU A 59 -4.65 -11.58 -0.61
C GLU A 59 -5.51 -12.39 -1.56
N ASP A 60 -6.48 -11.76 -2.22
CA ASP A 60 -7.39 -12.48 -3.10
C ASP A 60 -6.69 -12.89 -4.40
N ILE A 61 -6.81 -14.15 -4.76
CA ILE A 61 -6.15 -14.68 -5.96
C ILE A 61 -6.77 -14.14 -7.25
N ASN A 62 -7.96 -13.57 -7.18
CA ASN A 62 -8.65 -13.00 -8.34
C ASN A 62 -8.24 -11.55 -8.62
N ASN A 63 -7.30 -11.02 -7.85
CA ASN A 63 -6.81 -9.66 -8.03
C ASN A 63 -5.73 -9.58 -9.09
N THR A 64 -5.73 -8.48 -9.83
CA THR A 64 -4.58 -8.04 -10.61
C THR A 64 -4.19 -6.66 -10.12
N TYR A 65 -2.92 -6.31 -10.26
CA TYR A 65 -2.37 -5.09 -9.69
C TYR A 65 -1.59 -4.30 -10.72
N LEU A 66 -1.74 -2.98 -10.69
CA LEU A 66 -0.92 -2.06 -11.49
C LEU A 66 -0.46 -0.95 -10.56
N GLN A 67 0.85 -0.79 -10.40
CA GLN A 67 1.41 0.16 -9.46
C GLN A 67 2.27 1.19 -10.19
N TYR A 68 2.09 2.47 -9.85
CA TYR A 68 2.82 3.55 -10.49
C TYR A 68 2.85 4.77 -9.59
N TYR A 69 3.84 5.64 -9.80
CA TYR A 69 3.89 6.95 -9.16
C TYR A 69 3.22 7.98 -10.07
N ASP A 70 2.60 9.00 -9.46
CA ASP A 70 2.20 10.17 -10.21
C ASP A 70 3.47 10.85 -10.74
N THR A 71 3.38 11.47 -11.91
CA THR A 71 4.54 12.07 -12.56
C THR A 71 5.25 13.06 -11.64
N ASP A 72 6.55 12.83 -11.44
CA ASP A 72 7.44 13.68 -10.65
C ASP A 72 7.00 13.87 -9.19
N THR A 73 6.34 12.85 -8.62
CA THR A 73 5.90 12.92 -7.23
C THR A 73 6.25 11.65 -6.48
N ASN A 74 6.06 11.69 -5.14
CA ASN A 74 6.15 10.51 -4.29
C ASN A 74 4.77 9.95 -3.95
N ILE A 75 3.78 10.24 -4.79
CA ILE A 75 2.44 9.70 -4.62
C ILE A 75 2.36 8.35 -5.34
N LEU A 76 2.16 7.30 -4.57
CA LEU A 76 2.13 5.94 -5.09
C LEU A 76 0.69 5.50 -5.29
N ASN A 77 0.39 5.06 -6.50
CA ASN A 77 -0.94 4.52 -6.84
C ASN A 77 -0.84 3.03 -7.10
N THR A 78 -1.80 2.29 -6.58
CA THR A 78 -1.94 0.87 -6.85
C THR A 78 -3.37 0.62 -7.30
N GLU A 79 -3.56 0.22 -8.55
CA GLU A 79 -4.86 -0.16 -9.07
C GLU A 79 -5.07 -1.64 -8.83
N ILE A 80 -6.14 -1.98 -8.15
CA ILE A 80 -6.46 -3.36 -7.80
C ILE A 80 -7.76 -3.71 -8.51
N THR A 81 -7.72 -4.70 -9.38
CA THR A 81 -8.89 -5.16 -10.11
C THR A 81 -9.21 -6.59 -9.69
N ASN A 82 -10.42 -6.81 -9.20
CA ASN A 82 -10.86 -8.13 -8.78
C ASN A 82 -11.90 -8.64 -9.77
N THR A 83 -11.59 -9.73 -10.45
CA THR A 83 -12.45 -10.27 -11.50
C THR A 83 -13.64 -11.03 -10.94
N TYR A 84 -13.50 -11.61 -9.76
CA TYR A 84 -14.60 -12.37 -9.16
C TYR A 84 -15.75 -11.46 -8.73
N PHE A 85 -15.43 -10.36 -8.05
CA PHE A 85 -16.43 -9.41 -7.57
C PHE A 85 -16.73 -8.30 -8.57
N ASN A 86 -16.01 -8.27 -9.69
CA ASN A 86 -16.11 -7.18 -10.67
C ASN A 86 -15.89 -5.84 -10.02
N LEU A 87 -14.82 -5.74 -9.26
CA LEU A 87 -14.50 -4.60 -8.42
C LEU A 87 -13.16 -3.99 -8.83
N LYS A 88 -13.09 -2.67 -8.83
CA LYS A 88 -11.82 -1.97 -9.06
C LYS A 88 -11.61 -0.96 -7.94
N ILE A 89 -10.44 -1.00 -7.34
CA ILE A 89 -10.06 -0.09 -6.26
C ILE A 89 -8.77 0.61 -6.64
N LEU A 90 -8.74 1.93 -6.48
CA LEU A 90 -7.51 2.70 -6.58
C LEU A 90 -7.05 3.02 -5.17
N GLN A 91 -5.88 2.53 -4.82
CA GLN A 91 -5.23 2.82 -3.55
C GLN A 91 -4.14 3.86 -3.80
N THR A 92 -4.18 4.96 -3.06
CA THR A 92 -3.19 6.04 -3.18
C THR A 92 -2.52 6.25 -1.84
N ASP A 93 -1.20 6.20 -1.82
CA ASP A 93 -0.40 6.32 -0.62
C ASP A 93 0.63 7.44 -0.79
N PHE A 94 0.76 8.29 0.22
CA PHE A 94 1.82 9.31 0.22
C PHE A 94 2.11 9.77 1.64
N VAL A 95 3.30 10.36 1.81
CA VAL A 95 3.73 10.99 3.07
C VAL A 95 3.81 12.48 2.81
N THR A 96 3.25 13.28 3.74
CA THR A 96 3.28 14.74 3.61
C THR A 96 4.71 15.25 3.82
N ILE A 97 5.04 16.39 3.18
CA ILE A 97 6.41 16.92 3.21
C ILE A 97 6.75 17.57 4.55
N LYS A 98 5.87 18.39 5.06
CA LYS A 98 6.16 19.20 6.26
C LYS A 98 5.78 18.52 7.55
N GLU A 99 4.83 17.63 7.49
CA GLU A 99 4.33 16.92 8.67
C GLU A 99 4.59 15.42 8.47
N ASP A 100 4.78 14.71 9.55
CA ASP A 100 5.07 13.28 9.46
C ASP A 100 3.76 12.50 9.47
N ILE A 101 3.02 12.60 8.37
CA ILE A 101 1.72 11.96 8.20
C ILE A 101 1.75 11.06 6.98
N LEU A 102 1.41 9.80 7.18
CA LEU A 102 1.19 8.87 6.09
C LEU A 102 -0.30 8.89 5.75
N VAL A 103 -0.62 9.17 4.49
CA VAL A 103 -2.00 9.20 4.02
C VAL A 103 -2.25 7.99 3.14
N LYS A 104 -3.35 7.28 3.40
CA LYS A 104 -3.82 6.16 2.57
C LYS A 104 -5.24 6.47 2.14
N LYS A 105 -5.47 6.47 0.83
CA LYS A 105 -6.78 6.76 0.26
C LYS A 105 -7.23 5.58 -0.60
N TYR A 106 -8.49 5.19 -0.46
CA TYR A 106 -9.10 4.16 -1.27
C TYR A 106 -10.31 4.73 -2.03
N THR A 107 -10.34 4.48 -3.32
CA THR A 107 -11.45 4.93 -4.16
C THR A 107 -12.01 3.78 -4.96
#